data_4c135b1719df4ee8188f2f06362b7efe
#
_entry.id   4c135b1719df4ee8188f2f06362b7efe
#
_cell.length_a   1.000
_cell.length_b   1.000
_cell.length_c   1.000
_cell.angle_alpha   90.00
_cell.angle_beta   90.00
_cell.angle_gamma   90.00
#
_symmetry.space_group_name_H-M   'P 1'
#
loop_
_entity.id
_entity.type
_entity.pdbx_description
1 polymer ?
#
loop_
_entity_poly.entity_id
_entity_poly.type
_entity_poly.pdbx_seq_one_letter_code
_entity_poly.pdbx_strand_id
1 'polypeptide(L)'
;MLENLNWKYKNPFIEEFTVTKEDIDILGHVNNKVYLNWCEIVSWKHSARLGITPKVYEDLKCACVVIKSENSFTGSLFEGDQVAISTWIISTDKKIRLSRF
;
A
#
# COMPACT_ATOMS: atom_id res chain seq x y z
N MET A 1 7.10 -8.32 17.67
CA MET A 1 5.77 -8.45 17.21
C MET A 1 5.67 -8.31 15.72
N LEU A 2 5.80 -7.12 15.15
CA LEU A 2 5.73 -7.00 13.69
C LEU A 2 7.00 -7.45 12.97
N GLU A 3 8.12 -7.57 13.66
CA GLU A 3 9.39 -7.99 13.08
C GLU A 3 9.49 -9.46 12.72
N ASN A 4 8.58 -10.30 13.21
CA ASN A 4 8.61 -11.75 12.95
C ASN A 4 7.57 -12.20 11.93
N LEU A 5 7.13 -11.31 11.07
CA LEU A 5 6.13 -11.63 10.06
C LEU A 5 6.73 -12.35 8.85
N ASN A 6 5.98 -13.30 8.33
CA ASN A 6 6.34 -14.01 7.10
C ASN A 6 5.76 -13.29 5.89
N TRP A 7 6.64 -12.78 5.04
CA TRP A 7 6.23 -12.05 3.85
C TRP A 7 6.24 -12.94 2.62
N LYS A 8 5.35 -12.65 1.68
CA LYS A 8 5.19 -13.44 0.46
C LYS A 8 6.45 -13.43 -0.42
N TYR A 9 7.12 -12.28 -0.48
CA TYR A 9 8.34 -12.12 -1.27
C TYR A 9 9.46 -11.59 -0.40
N LYS A 10 10.70 -11.63 -0.92
CA LYS A 10 11.87 -11.09 -0.24
C LYS A 10 11.93 -9.56 -0.38
N ASN A 11 12.61 -8.93 0.57
CA ASN A 11 12.90 -7.50 0.55
C ASN A 11 11.66 -6.60 0.42
N PRO A 12 10.65 -6.77 1.28
CA PRO A 12 9.48 -5.92 1.24
C PRO A 12 9.82 -4.48 1.63
N PHE A 13 9.12 -3.52 1.03
CA PHE A 13 9.02 -2.19 1.60
C PHE A 13 7.88 -2.22 2.60
N ILE A 14 8.13 -1.83 3.84
CA ILE A 14 7.17 -1.98 4.95
C ILE A 14 6.87 -0.62 5.56
N GLU A 15 5.58 -0.35 5.80
CA GLU A 15 5.10 0.74 6.61
C GLU A 15 4.18 0.21 7.70
N GLU A 16 4.20 0.87 8.85
CA GLU A 16 3.38 0.49 9.98
C GLU A 16 2.34 1.57 10.27
N PHE A 17 1.14 1.13 10.61
CA PHE A 17 0.02 1.99 10.97
C PHE A 17 -0.60 1.51 12.27
N THR A 18 -1.17 2.45 13.01
CA THR A 18 -2.03 2.12 14.13
C THR A 18 -3.46 2.48 13.73
N VAL A 19 -4.39 1.56 13.94
CA VAL A 19 -5.80 1.81 13.66
C VAL A 19 -6.33 2.85 14.63
N THR A 20 -6.89 3.93 14.10
CA THR A 20 -7.49 4.99 14.88
C THR A 20 -9.01 4.93 14.82
N LYS A 21 -9.66 5.68 15.68
CA LYS A 21 -11.13 5.75 15.74
C LYS A 21 -11.73 6.17 14.40
N GLU A 22 -11.07 7.06 13.67
CA GLU A 22 -11.52 7.56 12.38
C GLU A 22 -11.54 6.49 11.29
N ASP A 23 -10.79 5.41 11.49
CA ASP A 23 -10.70 4.32 10.52
C ASP A 23 -11.85 3.33 10.65
N ILE A 24 -12.62 3.42 11.75
CA ILE A 24 -13.65 2.44 12.12
C ILE A 24 -15.00 2.87 11.53
N ASP A 25 -15.70 1.91 10.93
CA ASP A 25 -17.05 2.13 10.42
C ASP A 25 -18.13 1.77 11.44
N ILE A 26 -19.39 1.84 11.02
CA ILE A 26 -20.54 1.56 11.86
C ILE A 26 -20.55 0.11 12.39
N LEU A 27 -19.85 -0.80 11.73
CA LEU A 27 -19.77 -2.21 12.14
C LEU A 27 -18.69 -2.45 13.21
N GLY A 28 -17.94 -1.42 13.59
CA GLY A 28 -16.95 -1.51 14.66
C GLY A 28 -15.58 -2.01 14.24
N HIS A 29 -15.32 -2.13 12.96
CA HIS A 29 -13.99 -2.52 12.45
C HIS A 29 -13.60 -1.64 11.26
N VAL A 30 -12.34 -1.76 10.85
CA VAL A 30 -11.77 -0.89 9.81
C VAL A 30 -12.57 -1.00 8.52
N ASN A 31 -12.95 0.16 7.99
CA ASN A 31 -13.63 0.27 6.71
C ASN A 31 -12.71 -0.17 5.56
N ASN A 32 -13.25 -0.90 4.60
CA ASN A 32 -12.48 -1.38 3.45
C ASN A 32 -11.77 -0.26 2.69
N LYS A 33 -12.33 0.94 2.65
CA LYS A 33 -11.70 2.10 2.01
C LYS A 33 -10.38 2.48 2.67
N VAL A 34 -10.27 2.26 3.97
CA VAL A 34 -9.05 2.60 4.73
C VAL A 34 -7.91 1.69 4.30
N TYR A 35 -8.16 0.39 4.09
CA TYR A 35 -7.14 -0.52 3.59
C TYR A 35 -6.58 -0.06 2.25
N LEU A 36 -7.46 0.35 1.33
CA LEU A 36 -7.04 0.83 0.01
C LEU A 36 -6.26 2.12 0.11
N ASN A 37 -6.66 3.02 1.01
CA ASN A 37 -5.93 4.26 1.26
C ASN A 37 -4.52 4.00 1.81
N TRP A 38 -4.41 3.10 2.77
CA TRP A 38 -3.10 2.70 3.30
C TRP A 38 -2.21 2.12 2.21
N CYS A 39 -2.75 1.27 1.35
CA CYS A 39 -1.99 0.70 0.23
C CYS A 39 -1.48 1.79 -0.71
N GLU A 40 -2.29 2.80 -0.98
CA GLU A 40 -1.87 3.93 -1.81
C GLU A 40 -0.74 4.72 -1.15
N ILE A 41 -0.87 5.02 0.14
CA ILE A 41 0.19 5.72 0.89
C ILE A 41 1.50 4.94 0.84
N VAL A 42 1.45 3.64 1.09
CA VAL A 42 2.63 2.77 1.08
C VAL A 42 3.26 2.74 -0.31
N SER A 43 2.45 2.67 -1.35
CA SER A 43 2.94 2.67 -2.74
C SER A 43 3.68 3.96 -3.08
N TRP A 44 3.13 5.11 -2.70
CA TRP A 44 3.78 6.40 -2.92
C TRP A 44 5.10 6.52 -2.15
N LYS A 45 5.12 6.07 -0.91
CA LYS A 45 6.34 6.09 -0.09
C LYS A 45 7.42 5.19 -0.67
N HIS A 46 7.04 4.02 -1.15
CA HIS A 46 7.97 3.10 -1.79
C HIS A 46 8.55 3.71 -3.08
N SER A 47 7.69 4.27 -3.91
CA SER A 47 8.13 4.94 -5.14
C SER A 47 9.09 6.10 -4.85
N ALA A 48 8.78 6.90 -3.84
CA ALA A 48 9.64 8.01 -3.44
C ALA A 48 11.03 7.52 -2.99
N ARG A 49 11.09 6.42 -2.26
CA ARG A 49 12.35 5.81 -1.84
C ARG A 49 13.18 5.34 -3.03
N LEU A 50 12.51 4.93 -4.12
CA LEU A 50 13.16 4.53 -5.36
C LEU A 50 13.51 5.73 -6.26
N GLY A 51 13.26 6.95 -5.81
CA GLY A 51 13.54 8.16 -6.56
C GLY A 51 12.42 8.62 -7.47
N ILE A 52 11.25 7.98 -7.39
CA ILE A 52 10.09 8.32 -8.21
C ILE A 52 9.10 9.10 -7.35
N THR A 53 9.18 10.42 -7.42
CA THR A 53 8.36 11.34 -6.63
C THR A 53 7.31 12.01 -7.52
N PRO A 54 6.31 12.68 -6.93
CA PRO A 54 5.36 13.48 -7.72
C PRO A 54 6.04 14.51 -8.63
N LYS A 55 7.14 15.09 -8.16
CA LYS A 55 7.92 16.04 -8.96
C LYS A 55 8.52 15.37 -10.20
N VAL A 56 8.99 14.14 -10.09
CA VAL A 56 9.51 13.38 -11.24
C VAL A 56 8.43 13.20 -12.29
N TYR A 57 7.22 12.84 -11.89
CA TYR A 57 6.10 12.71 -12.80
C TYR A 57 5.77 14.04 -13.49
N GLU A 58 5.79 15.12 -12.72
CA GLU A 58 5.56 16.46 -13.24
C GLU A 58 6.63 16.84 -14.26
N ASP A 59 7.91 16.63 -13.92
CA ASP A 59 9.03 16.94 -14.81
C ASP A 59 8.99 16.13 -16.12
N LEU A 60 8.56 14.88 -16.05
CA LEU A 60 8.43 13.99 -17.19
C LEU A 60 7.11 14.16 -17.94
N LYS A 61 6.21 15.01 -17.44
CA LYS A 61 4.87 15.26 -17.98
C LYS A 61 4.08 13.96 -18.17
N CYS A 62 4.13 13.09 -17.17
CA CYS A 62 3.40 11.82 -17.18
C CYS A 62 2.77 11.57 -15.82
N ALA A 63 1.93 10.55 -15.76
CA ALA A 63 1.27 10.13 -14.53
C ALA A 63 1.04 8.63 -14.55
N CYS A 64 0.99 8.03 -13.38
CA CYS A 64 0.57 6.65 -13.24
C CYS A 64 -0.90 6.62 -12.85
N VAL A 65 -1.67 5.79 -13.54
CA VAL A 65 -3.06 5.54 -13.20
C VAL A 65 -3.26 4.06 -12.95
N VAL A 66 -4.14 3.74 -12.01
CA VAL A 66 -4.49 2.35 -11.73
C VAL A 66 -5.45 1.87 -12.82
N ILE A 67 -5.05 0.84 -13.54
CA ILE A 67 -5.87 0.24 -14.58
C ILE A 67 -6.53 -1.07 -14.13
N LYS A 68 -6.00 -1.68 -13.06
CA LYS A 68 -6.56 -2.91 -12.50
C LYS A 68 -6.15 -3.03 -11.06
N SER A 69 -7.08 -3.45 -10.21
CA SER A 69 -6.82 -3.74 -8.81
C SER A 69 -7.62 -4.97 -8.41
N GLU A 70 -6.97 -5.90 -7.70
CA GLU A 70 -7.64 -7.07 -7.11
C GLU A 70 -7.39 -7.04 -5.61
N ASN A 71 -8.47 -7.12 -4.83
CA ASN A 71 -8.41 -6.98 -3.40
C ASN A 71 -9.17 -8.11 -2.71
N SER A 72 -8.53 -8.72 -1.71
CA SER A 72 -9.17 -9.74 -0.87
C SER A 72 -9.11 -9.28 0.59
N PHE A 73 -10.27 -9.21 1.22
CA PHE A 73 -10.40 -8.79 2.62
C PHE A 73 -10.72 -10.04 3.45
N THR A 74 -9.70 -10.59 4.11
CA THR A 74 -9.81 -11.90 4.77
C THR A 74 -9.87 -11.83 6.28
N GLY A 75 -9.80 -10.64 6.86
CA GLY A 75 -9.87 -10.46 8.32
C GLY A 75 -10.37 -9.07 8.67
N SER A 76 -10.53 -8.83 9.94
CA SER A 76 -10.98 -7.54 10.47
C SER A 76 -9.93 -6.94 11.38
N LEU A 77 -9.82 -5.62 11.36
CA LEU A 77 -8.97 -4.86 12.27
C LEU A 77 -9.84 -3.95 13.12
N PHE A 78 -9.36 -3.68 14.33
CA PHE A 78 -10.09 -2.90 15.32
C PHE A 78 -9.25 -1.74 15.82
N GLU A 79 -9.89 -0.77 16.44
CA GLU A 79 -9.19 0.38 17.00
C GLU A 79 -8.06 -0.06 17.92
N GLY A 80 -6.90 0.56 17.76
CA GLY A 80 -5.71 0.25 18.57
C GLY A 80 -4.81 -0.84 17.98
N ASP A 81 -5.29 -1.59 16.99
CA ASP A 81 -4.47 -2.61 16.35
C ASP A 81 -3.29 -1.97 15.61
N GLN A 82 -2.16 -2.66 15.63
CA GLN A 82 -0.99 -2.28 14.83
C GLN A 82 -0.96 -3.09 13.55
N VAL A 83 -0.70 -2.42 12.45
CA VAL A 83 -0.75 -3.00 11.11
C VAL A 83 0.58 -2.77 10.41
N ALA A 84 1.16 -3.84 9.88
CA ALA A 84 2.32 -3.73 9.00
C ALA A 84 1.85 -4.00 7.57
N ILE A 85 2.15 -3.09 6.67
CA ILE A 85 1.81 -3.22 5.25
C ILE A 85 3.10 -3.27 4.45
N SER A 86 3.24 -4.30 3.65
CA SER A 86 4.39 -4.46 2.77
C SER A 86 3.97 -4.36 1.31
N THR A 87 4.90 -3.93 0.50
CA THR A 87 4.67 -3.84 -0.94
C THR A 87 5.93 -4.19 -1.71
N TRP A 88 5.76 -4.65 -2.95
CA TRP A 88 6.81 -4.97 -3.89
C TRP A 88 6.40 -4.55 -5.29
N ILE A 89 7.37 -4.19 -6.09
CA ILE A 89 7.19 -4.10 -7.52
C ILE A 89 7.55 -5.46 -8.09
N ILE A 90 6.59 -6.16 -8.67
CA ILE A 90 6.78 -7.55 -9.12
C ILE A 90 7.11 -7.66 -10.59
N SER A 91 6.74 -6.68 -11.39
CA SER A 91 7.13 -6.65 -12.81
C SER A 91 6.94 -5.27 -13.42
N THR A 92 7.68 -5.04 -14.50
CA THR A 92 7.49 -3.89 -15.38
C THR A 92 7.56 -4.39 -16.81
N ASP A 93 6.90 -3.72 -17.75
CA ASP A 93 6.97 -4.07 -19.15
C ASP A 93 7.31 -2.87 -20.03
N LYS A 94 7.53 -3.14 -21.33
CA LYS A 94 7.94 -2.11 -22.28
C LYS A 94 6.89 -1.02 -22.51
N LYS A 95 5.64 -1.27 -22.11
CA LYS A 95 4.56 -0.29 -22.20
C LYS A 95 4.42 0.50 -20.91
N ILE A 96 5.43 0.39 -20.05
CA ILE A 96 5.48 1.08 -18.77
C ILE A 96 4.31 0.68 -17.87
N ARG A 97 4.02 -0.61 -17.84
CA ARG A 97 3.12 -1.18 -16.85
C ARG A 97 3.93 -1.61 -15.65
N LEU A 98 3.47 -1.18 -14.50
CA LEU A 98 4.07 -1.55 -13.23
C LEU A 98 3.07 -2.44 -12.52
N SER A 99 3.48 -3.66 -12.16
CA SER A 99 2.68 -4.54 -11.34
C SER A 99 3.19 -4.51 -9.91
N ARG A 100 2.29 -4.27 -8.99
CA ARG A 100 2.61 -4.16 -7.57
C ARG A 100 1.76 -5.12 -6.75
N PHE A 101 2.41 -5.73 -5.77
CA PHE A 101 1.72 -6.59 -4.79
C PHE A 101 1.78 -5.91 -3.44
#